data_6d046a7f649950d373168eed916ed7b3
#
_entry.id   6d046a7f649950d373168eed916ed7b3
#
_cell.length_a   1.000
_cell.length_b   1.000
_cell.length_c   1.000
_cell.angle_alpha   90.00
_cell.angle_beta   90.00
_cell.angle_gamma   90.00
#
_symmetry.space_group_name_H-M   'P 1'
#
loop_
_entity.id
_entity.type
_entity.pdbx_description
1 polymer ?
#
loop_
_entity_poly.entity_id
_entity_poly.type
_entity_poly.pdbx_seq_one_letter_code
_entity_poly.pdbx_strand_id
1 'polypeptide(L)'
;MPTIEQVHSHYQTFLSNPTIQRLMSTPKWTISDKDKRPISMYNLLYRNQVRGAQTDMPGDMLELPKLIEQFSMHFPGEGMISNFVFYLDVMVDDIVVLDIEPSCPSTLKREFLQLPYLYGETSLSGKGIHLVFPKPKNFDDFPAAAKKVAMKGPGKHYEILMNHWVTFTGRPLGHPVGKNPENQKPFELLYAKLAIKQKEAQTAELHLDAQRLKDDIAEIPDSDYIMDILLRPANDVRISVEQYDGDMSRYEFAYFGIKYSQLANLLSSTRIKKNGHTYTAEDYIRLLYAISVQQLPHRDKHDTIRQHMPWLLYEATQIVGQRASEKKK
;
A
#
# COMPACT_ATOMS: atom_id res chain seq x y z
N MET A 1 -9.54 -32.86 -8.88
CA MET A 1 -9.27 -32.05 -7.67
C MET A 1 -8.25 -32.78 -6.84
N PRO A 2 -7.26 -32.11 -6.24
CA PRO A 2 -6.36 -32.76 -5.30
C PRO A 2 -7.16 -33.21 -4.08
N THR A 3 -6.90 -34.41 -3.60
CA THR A 3 -7.43 -34.88 -2.32
C THR A 3 -6.76 -34.15 -1.16
N ILE A 4 -7.40 -34.16 0.05
CA ILE A 4 -6.76 -33.61 1.25
C ILE A 4 -5.37 -34.21 1.46
N GLU A 5 -5.18 -35.51 1.22
CA GLU A 5 -3.89 -36.19 1.32
C GLU A 5 -2.86 -35.65 0.33
N GLN A 6 -3.27 -35.37 -0.90
CA GLN A 6 -2.40 -34.75 -1.92
C GLN A 6 -2.01 -33.33 -1.54
N VAL A 7 -2.93 -32.55 -0.98
CA VAL A 7 -2.63 -31.21 -0.45
C VAL A 7 -1.64 -31.29 0.71
N HIS A 8 -1.88 -32.17 1.69
CA HIS A 8 -0.96 -32.38 2.80
C HIS A 8 0.43 -32.86 2.35
N SER A 9 0.49 -33.77 1.39
CA SER A 9 1.77 -34.26 0.86
C SER A 9 2.54 -33.14 0.14
N HIS A 10 1.87 -32.33 -0.71
CA HIS A 10 2.51 -31.23 -1.42
C HIS A 10 3.01 -30.14 -0.46
N TYR A 11 2.22 -29.78 0.55
CA TYR A 11 2.53 -28.72 1.52
C TYR A 11 3.18 -29.24 2.81
N GLN A 12 3.64 -30.48 2.88
CA GLN A 12 4.13 -31.10 4.11
C GLN A 12 5.21 -30.26 4.81
N THR A 13 6.24 -29.83 4.09
CA THR A 13 7.33 -29.00 4.65
C THR A 13 6.84 -27.63 5.08
N PHE A 14 5.92 -27.04 4.34
CA PHE A 14 5.27 -25.77 4.69
C PHE A 14 4.44 -25.92 5.97
N LEU A 15 3.53 -26.87 6.02
CA LEU A 15 2.63 -27.10 7.17
C LEU A 15 3.38 -27.53 8.45
N SER A 16 4.55 -28.17 8.32
CA SER A 16 5.37 -28.55 9.47
C SER A 16 6.31 -27.45 9.96
N ASN A 17 6.43 -26.33 9.25
CA ASN A 17 7.29 -25.22 9.66
C ASN A 17 6.71 -24.49 10.87
N PRO A 18 7.48 -24.29 11.98
CA PRO A 18 6.96 -23.70 13.22
C PRO A 18 6.39 -22.29 13.06
N THR A 19 6.97 -21.47 12.17
CA THR A 19 6.44 -20.12 11.87
C THR A 19 5.09 -20.20 11.19
N ILE A 20 4.93 -21.09 10.23
CA ILE A 20 3.67 -21.30 9.53
C ILE A 20 2.61 -21.87 10.47
N GLN A 21 2.98 -22.84 11.32
CA GLN A 21 2.07 -23.41 12.33
C GLN A 21 1.48 -22.34 13.26
N ARG A 22 2.29 -21.36 13.66
CA ARG A 22 1.82 -20.21 14.46
C ARG A 22 0.75 -19.38 13.72
N LEU A 23 0.83 -19.27 12.41
CA LEU A 23 -0.08 -18.48 11.58
C LEU A 23 -1.33 -19.26 11.14
N MET A 24 -1.33 -20.60 11.25
CA MET A 24 -2.43 -21.44 10.74
C MET A 24 -3.78 -21.14 11.37
N SER A 25 -3.82 -20.78 12.65
CA SER A 25 -5.05 -20.48 13.41
C SER A 25 -5.58 -19.07 13.19
N THR A 26 -4.86 -18.22 12.47
CA THR A 26 -5.35 -16.87 12.15
C THR A 26 -6.29 -16.92 10.93
N PRO A 27 -7.45 -16.24 10.95
CA PRO A 27 -8.38 -16.25 9.82
C PRO A 27 -7.95 -15.26 8.73
N LYS A 28 -6.73 -15.44 8.20
CA LYS A 28 -6.09 -14.59 7.18
C LYS A 28 -5.68 -15.37 5.93
N TRP A 29 -6.17 -16.60 5.79
CA TRP A 29 -5.84 -17.47 4.68
C TRP A 29 -6.97 -17.54 3.67
N THR A 30 -6.58 -17.53 2.41
CA THR A 30 -7.45 -17.81 1.28
C THR A 30 -6.66 -18.56 0.20
N ILE A 31 -7.19 -18.59 -1.00
CA ILE A 31 -6.57 -19.19 -2.20
C ILE A 31 -6.41 -18.11 -3.26
N SER A 32 -5.59 -18.37 -4.26
CA SER A 32 -5.48 -17.49 -5.42
C SER A 32 -5.92 -18.17 -6.71
N ASP A 33 -6.34 -17.35 -7.67
CA ASP A 33 -6.44 -17.76 -9.07
C ASP A 33 -5.04 -17.88 -9.73
N LYS A 34 -5.02 -18.24 -11.00
CA LYS A 34 -3.78 -18.33 -11.80
C LYS A 34 -3.01 -17.01 -11.90
N ASP A 35 -3.70 -15.88 -11.73
CA ASP A 35 -3.14 -14.54 -11.82
C ASP A 35 -2.72 -14.00 -10.44
N LYS A 36 -2.64 -14.87 -9.42
CA LYS A 36 -2.32 -14.56 -8.01
C LYS A 36 -3.35 -13.67 -7.32
N ARG A 37 -4.56 -13.52 -7.84
CA ARG A 37 -5.60 -12.73 -7.19
C ARG A 37 -6.19 -13.53 -6.03
N PRO A 38 -6.22 -12.99 -4.82
CA PRO A 38 -6.84 -13.66 -3.67
C PRO A 38 -8.36 -13.77 -3.89
N ILE A 39 -8.92 -14.93 -3.59
CA ILE A 39 -10.35 -15.25 -3.82
C ILE A 39 -11.12 -15.18 -2.50
N SER A 40 -12.27 -14.50 -2.50
CA SER A 40 -13.20 -14.47 -1.37
C SER A 40 -13.77 -15.86 -1.10
N MET A 41 -13.47 -16.42 0.07
CA MET A 41 -14.01 -17.71 0.49
C MET A 41 -15.52 -17.62 0.76
N TYR A 42 -16.00 -16.50 1.30
CA TYR A 42 -17.42 -16.29 1.48
C TYR A 42 -18.21 -16.35 0.15
N ASN A 43 -17.75 -15.63 -0.87
CA ASN A 43 -18.42 -15.64 -2.16
C ASN A 43 -18.31 -17.00 -2.86
N LEU A 44 -17.18 -17.68 -2.72
CA LEU A 44 -16.97 -18.98 -3.31
C LEU A 44 -17.86 -20.05 -2.67
N LEU A 45 -17.84 -20.17 -1.35
CA LEU A 45 -18.52 -21.23 -0.60
C LEU A 45 -20.04 -21.05 -0.53
N TYR A 46 -20.52 -19.82 -0.32
CA TYR A 46 -21.94 -19.57 -0.07
C TYR A 46 -22.70 -19.02 -1.27
N ARG A 47 -22.00 -18.47 -2.26
CA ARG A 47 -22.64 -17.88 -3.44
C ARG A 47 -22.23 -18.55 -4.75
N ASN A 48 -21.31 -19.50 -4.71
CA ASN A 48 -20.70 -20.14 -5.88
C ASN A 48 -20.18 -19.13 -6.92
N GLN A 49 -19.55 -18.05 -6.41
CA GLN A 49 -19.02 -16.95 -7.22
C GLN A 49 -17.54 -16.74 -6.95
N VAL A 50 -16.74 -16.66 -8.01
CA VAL A 50 -15.32 -16.27 -7.90
C VAL A 50 -15.22 -14.75 -7.87
N ARG A 51 -14.89 -14.19 -6.71
CA ARG A 51 -14.65 -12.76 -6.49
C ARG A 51 -13.36 -12.56 -5.71
N GLY A 52 -12.77 -11.36 -5.83
CA GLY A 52 -11.59 -10.99 -5.05
C GLY A 52 -11.90 -10.91 -3.55
N ALA A 53 -10.97 -11.40 -2.72
CA ALA A 53 -11.05 -11.28 -1.28
C ALA A 53 -10.75 -9.84 -0.83
N GLN A 54 -11.44 -9.41 0.24
CA GLN A 54 -11.21 -8.14 0.92
C GLN A 54 -10.73 -8.40 2.35
N THR A 55 -9.83 -7.56 2.84
CA THR A 55 -9.17 -7.78 4.13
C THR A 55 -10.05 -7.45 5.33
N ASP A 56 -11.09 -6.66 5.13
CA ASP A 56 -12.05 -6.19 6.12
C ASP A 56 -13.41 -6.90 6.04
N MET A 57 -13.59 -7.84 5.08
CA MET A 57 -14.85 -8.57 4.91
C MET A 57 -14.84 -9.89 5.69
N PRO A 58 -15.74 -10.07 6.66
CA PRO A 58 -15.86 -11.32 7.40
C PRO A 58 -16.13 -12.52 6.48
N GLY A 59 -15.37 -13.59 6.68
CA GLY A 59 -15.54 -14.84 5.91
C GLY A 59 -14.82 -14.87 4.55
N ASP A 60 -14.24 -13.76 4.09
CA ASP A 60 -13.42 -13.75 2.89
C ASP A 60 -12.11 -14.53 3.05
N MET A 61 -11.67 -14.68 4.29
CA MET A 61 -10.50 -15.45 4.70
C MET A 61 -10.87 -16.44 5.79
N LEU A 62 -10.16 -17.55 5.89
CA LEU A 62 -10.36 -18.61 6.86
C LEU A 62 -9.06 -18.91 7.61
N GLU A 63 -9.15 -19.69 8.67
CA GLU A 63 -8.00 -20.40 9.24
C GLU A 63 -7.51 -21.45 8.24
N LEU A 64 -6.19 -21.68 8.16
CA LEU A 64 -5.62 -22.60 7.17
C LEU A 64 -6.17 -24.05 7.28
N PRO A 65 -6.37 -24.65 8.46
CA PRO A 65 -6.99 -25.98 8.56
C PRO A 65 -8.38 -26.03 7.93
N LYS A 66 -9.22 -25.04 8.22
CA LYS A 66 -10.56 -24.94 7.63
C LYS A 66 -10.51 -24.77 6.12
N LEU A 67 -9.56 -23.96 5.64
CA LEU A 67 -9.34 -23.78 4.21
C LEU A 67 -8.96 -25.09 3.53
N ILE A 68 -8.08 -25.90 4.12
CA ILE A 68 -7.68 -27.22 3.60
C ILE A 68 -8.86 -28.19 3.54
N GLU A 69 -9.71 -28.22 4.57
CA GLU A 69 -10.92 -29.03 4.58
C GLU A 69 -11.86 -28.66 3.42
N GLN A 70 -12.04 -27.36 3.17
CA GLN A 70 -12.88 -26.86 2.08
C GLN A 70 -12.28 -27.17 0.71
N PHE A 71 -10.95 -27.24 0.61
CA PHE A 71 -10.23 -27.45 -0.65
C PHE A 71 -10.71 -28.69 -1.41
N SER A 72 -11.05 -29.76 -0.72
CA SER A 72 -11.52 -31.03 -1.30
C SER A 72 -13.01 -31.04 -1.67
N MET A 73 -13.83 -30.13 -1.13
CA MET A 73 -15.28 -30.21 -1.22
C MET A 73 -15.93 -29.23 -2.20
N HIS A 74 -15.30 -28.10 -2.48
CA HIS A 74 -16.03 -26.98 -3.10
C HIS A 74 -15.35 -26.32 -4.30
N PHE A 75 -14.22 -26.84 -4.80
CA PHE A 75 -13.51 -26.11 -5.86
C PHE A 75 -13.96 -26.50 -7.27
N PRO A 76 -14.53 -25.55 -8.05
CA PRO A 76 -14.96 -25.80 -9.40
C PRO A 76 -13.77 -25.85 -10.35
N GLY A 77 -13.43 -27.05 -10.85
CA GLY A 77 -12.67 -27.23 -12.04
C GLY A 77 -11.13 -27.16 -11.95
N GLU A 78 -10.46 -27.89 -12.84
CA GLU A 78 -9.02 -27.81 -13.05
C GLU A 78 -8.62 -26.40 -13.50
N GLY A 79 -7.64 -25.80 -12.81
CA GLY A 79 -6.98 -24.55 -13.21
C GLY A 79 -7.38 -23.30 -12.47
N MET A 80 -8.40 -23.31 -11.57
CA MET A 80 -8.78 -22.10 -10.84
C MET A 80 -7.98 -21.84 -9.56
N ILE A 81 -7.35 -22.87 -8.97
CA ILE A 81 -6.72 -22.75 -7.65
C ILE A 81 -5.38 -23.42 -7.70
N SER A 82 -4.38 -22.66 -7.34
CA SER A 82 -3.04 -23.19 -7.36
C SER A 82 -2.30 -23.09 -6.03
N ASN A 83 -2.70 -22.19 -5.10
CA ASN A 83 -1.85 -21.92 -3.96
C ASN A 83 -2.63 -21.30 -2.79
N PHE A 84 -2.08 -21.47 -1.57
CA PHE A 84 -2.55 -20.73 -0.42
C PHE A 84 -2.07 -19.29 -0.48
N VAL A 85 -2.92 -18.37 -0.03
CA VAL A 85 -2.61 -16.95 0.08
C VAL A 85 -2.87 -16.50 1.50
N PHE A 86 -1.92 -15.78 2.06
CA PHE A 86 -2.00 -15.20 3.39
C PHE A 86 -1.99 -13.67 3.30
N TYR A 87 -2.89 -13.01 4.01
CA TYR A 87 -2.80 -11.57 4.17
C TYR A 87 -1.86 -11.23 5.32
N LEU A 88 -0.66 -10.83 4.97
CA LEU A 88 0.37 -10.41 5.90
C LEU A 88 0.04 -9.03 6.48
N ASP A 89 0.06 -8.92 7.79
CA ASP A 89 0.05 -7.67 8.55
C ASP A 89 1.21 -7.75 9.57
N VAL A 90 2.28 -7.05 9.29
CA VAL A 90 3.51 -7.11 10.09
C VAL A 90 3.29 -6.74 11.55
N MET A 91 2.29 -5.91 11.87
CA MET A 91 2.01 -5.48 13.25
C MET A 91 1.30 -6.56 14.07
N VAL A 92 0.66 -7.51 13.40
CA VAL A 92 -0.10 -8.60 14.04
C VAL A 92 0.63 -9.93 13.95
N ASP A 93 1.25 -10.19 12.81
CA ASP A 93 1.83 -11.51 12.49
C ASP A 93 3.30 -11.64 12.91
N ASP A 94 3.97 -10.54 13.26
CA ASP A 94 5.38 -10.46 13.64
C ASP A 94 6.34 -11.08 12.62
N ILE A 95 5.97 -11.07 11.35
CA ILE A 95 6.82 -11.52 10.24
C ILE A 95 6.79 -10.52 9.10
N VAL A 96 7.77 -10.64 8.22
CA VAL A 96 7.85 -9.99 6.91
C VAL A 96 8.30 -11.00 5.87
N VAL A 97 8.07 -10.73 4.59
CA VAL A 97 8.50 -11.60 3.49
C VAL A 97 9.40 -10.83 2.55
N LEU A 98 10.59 -11.35 2.30
CA LEU A 98 11.46 -10.88 1.23
C LEU A 98 11.08 -11.62 -0.04
N ASP A 99 10.46 -10.92 -0.98
CA ASP A 99 10.14 -11.41 -2.32
C ASP A 99 11.27 -11.06 -3.28
N ILE A 100 11.91 -12.06 -3.84
CA ILE A 100 13.07 -11.95 -4.73
C ILE A 100 12.59 -12.24 -6.15
N GLU A 101 12.65 -11.21 -6.99
CA GLU A 101 12.18 -11.27 -8.37
C GLU A 101 13.08 -12.15 -9.27
N PRO A 102 12.54 -12.70 -10.36
CA PRO A 102 13.34 -13.46 -11.33
C PRO A 102 14.50 -12.67 -11.92
N SER A 103 14.37 -11.36 -12.02
CA SER A 103 15.40 -10.43 -12.53
C SER A 103 16.55 -10.16 -11.57
N CYS A 104 16.49 -10.71 -10.34
CA CYS A 104 17.52 -10.49 -9.33
C CYS A 104 18.86 -11.08 -9.78
N PRO A 105 19.96 -10.27 -9.76
CA PRO A 105 21.30 -10.77 -10.07
C PRO A 105 21.67 -11.97 -9.21
N SER A 106 22.33 -12.97 -9.81
CA SER A 106 22.68 -14.22 -9.13
C SER A 106 23.58 -14.06 -7.91
N THR A 107 24.43 -13.03 -7.90
CA THR A 107 25.27 -12.64 -6.75
C THR A 107 24.42 -12.18 -5.59
N LEU A 108 23.51 -11.23 -5.83
CA LEU A 108 22.61 -10.70 -4.81
C LEU A 108 21.63 -11.77 -4.31
N LYS A 109 21.12 -12.61 -5.21
CA LYS A 109 20.27 -13.76 -4.84
C LYS A 109 20.99 -14.71 -3.88
N ARG A 110 22.27 -15.01 -4.14
CA ARG A 110 23.09 -15.84 -3.23
C ARG A 110 23.31 -15.19 -1.86
N GLU A 111 23.49 -13.88 -1.81
CA GLU A 111 23.58 -13.13 -0.56
C GLU A 111 22.29 -13.26 0.26
N PHE A 112 21.12 -13.07 -0.38
CA PHE A 112 19.84 -13.22 0.29
C PHE A 112 19.58 -14.64 0.83
N LEU A 113 20.02 -15.67 0.11
CA LEU A 113 19.92 -17.06 0.56
C LEU A 113 20.83 -17.40 1.76
N GLN A 114 21.77 -16.52 2.12
CA GLN A 114 22.59 -16.65 3.33
C GLN A 114 21.97 -15.90 4.54
N LEU A 115 20.89 -15.11 4.32
CA LEU A 115 20.20 -14.43 5.41
C LEU A 115 19.48 -15.45 6.32
N PRO A 116 19.23 -15.09 7.59
CA PRO A 116 18.67 -15.99 8.60
C PRO A 116 17.12 -16.10 8.48
N TYR A 117 16.61 -16.55 7.34
CA TYR A 117 15.18 -16.73 7.13
C TYR A 117 14.61 -17.95 7.89
N LEU A 118 13.33 -17.90 8.24
CA LEU A 118 12.60 -18.94 8.97
C LEU A 118 11.97 -19.98 8.05
N TYR A 119 11.54 -19.56 6.87
CA TYR A 119 10.97 -20.37 5.81
C TYR A 119 11.35 -19.78 4.45
N GLY A 120 11.62 -20.63 3.47
CA GLY A 120 11.91 -20.20 2.13
C GLY A 120 11.33 -21.14 1.09
N GLU A 121 10.80 -20.57 0.02
CA GLU A 121 10.20 -21.34 -1.07
C GLU A 121 10.43 -20.69 -2.44
N THR A 122 10.23 -21.45 -3.48
CA THR A 122 10.17 -20.96 -4.86
C THR A 122 8.82 -20.33 -5.12
N SER A 123 8.79 -19.12 -5.69
CA SER A 123 7.55 -18.41 -6.04
C SER A 123 6.72 -19.17 -7.10
N LEU A 124 5.48 -18.72 -7.32
CA LEU A 124 4.55 -19.35 -8.26
C LEU A 124 5.12 -19.47 -9.69
N SER A 125 5.85 -18.46 -10.15
CA SER A 125 6.50 -18.48 -11.47
C SER A 125 7.61 -19.53 -11.61
N GLY A 126 8.05 -20.13 -10.51
CA GLY A 126 9.19 -21.05 -10.45
C GLY A 126 10.56 -20.37 -10.59
N LYS A 127 10.61 -19.05 -10.72
CA LYS A 127 11.84 -18.27 -10.97
C LYS A 127 12.20 -17.31 -9.84
N GLY A 128 11.21 -16.79 -9.12
CA GLY A 128 11.39 -15.97 -7.92
C GLY A 128 11.48 -16.80 -6.65
N ILE A 129 11.74 -16.15 -5.52
CA ILE A 129 11.88 -16.79 -4.20
C ILE A 129 11.20 -15.93 -3.15
N HIS A 130 10.46 -16.56 -2.24
CA HIS A 130 9.96 -15.94 -1.02
C HIS A 130 10.79 -16.43 0.18
N LEU A 131 11.28 -15.50 0.99
CA LEU A 131 11.96 -15.80 2.26
C LEU A 131 11.20 -15.11 3.40
N VAL A 132 10.74 -15.89 4.37
CA VAL A 132 10.01 -15.41 5.54
C VAL A 132 10.99 -15.10 6.67
N PHE A 133 10.91 -13.89 7.21
CA PHE A 133 11.72 -13.42 8.33
C PHE A 133 10.83 -12.99 9.49
N PRO A 134 11.34 -13.00 10.74
CA PRO A 134 10.66 -12.30 11.82
C PRO A 134 10.61 -10.79 11.52
N LYS A 135 9.65 -10.08 12.09
CA LYS A 135 9.63 -8.62 12.12
C LYS A 135 10.98 -8.11 12.62
N PRO A 136 11.67 -7.21 11.89
CA PRO A 136 12.95 -6.65 12.32
C PRO A 136 12.82 -5.95 13.68
N LYS A 137 13.76 -6.13 14.59
CA LYS A 137 13.74 -5.47 15.90
C LYS A 137 13.79 -3.95 15.80
N ASN A 138 14.46 -3.44 14.76
CA ASN A 138 14.54 -2.01 14.43
C ASN A 138 13.39 -1.52 13.55
N PHE A 139 12.28 -2.25 13.47
CA PHE A 139 11.14 -1.92 12.61
C PHE A 139 10.53 -0.56 13.00
N ASP A 140 10.36 -0.34 14.29
CA ASP A 140 9.72 0.88 14.82
C ASP A 140 10.65 2.10 14.82
N ASP A 141 11.96 1.92 14.56
CA ASP A 141 12.91 3.01 14.35
C ASP A 141 12.66 3.76 13.02
N PHE A 142 11.86 3.18 12.13
CA PHE A 142 11.55 3.70 10.80
C PHE A 142 10.04 3.80 10.56
N PRO A 143 9.30 4.68 11.28
CA PRO A 143 7.83 4.70 11.26
C PRO A 143 7.23 4.99 9.88
N ALA A 144 7.92 5.76 9.03
CA ALA A 144 7.47 6.02 7.66
C ALA A 144 7.56 4.79 6.75
N ALA A 145 8.61 3.96 6.94
CA ALA A 145 8.76 2.69 6.23
C ALA A 145 7.77 1.64 6.75
N ALA A 146 7.52 1.61 8.07
CA ALA A 146 6.59 0.69 8.71
C ALA A 146 5.14 0.82 8.22
N LYS A 147 4.74 2.00 7.73
CA LYS A 147 3.42 2.25 7.14
C LYS A 147 3.28 1.76 5.69
N LYS A 148 4.35 1.26 5.07
CA LYS A 148 4.31 0.82 3.67
C LYS A 148 3.71 -0.58 3.53
N VAL A 149 3.08 -0.80 2.39
CA VAL A 149 2.64 -2.13 1.97
C VAL A 149 3.84 -3.02 1.69
N ALA A 150 4.81 -2.48 0.96
CA ALA A 150 6.08 -3.12 0.66
C ALA A 150 7.19 -2.08 0.45
N MET A 151 8.44 -2.46 0.70
CA MET A 151 9.63 -1.67 0.38
C MET A 151 10.43 -2.32 -0.75
N LYS A 152 10.55 -1.60 -1.88
CA LYS A 152 11.26 -2.09 -3.07
C LYS A 152 12.75 -1.83 -2.98
N GLY A 153 13.53 -2.85 -3.30
CA GLY A 153 14.96 -2.75 -3.44
C GLY A 153 15.39 -2.05 -4.76
N PRO A 154 16.68 -1.69 -4.87
CA PRO A 154 17.23 -1.13 -6.09
C PRO A 154 16.95 -2.02 -7.31
N GLY A 155 16.66 -1.39 -8.46
CA GLY A 155 16.35 -2.11 -9.70
C GLY A 155 15.07 -2.93 -9.67
N LYS A 156 14.27 -2.85 -8.60
CA LYS A 156 13.07 -3.68 -8.37
C LYS A 156 13.38 -5.19 -8.44
N HIS A 157 14.58 -5.57 -8.03
CA HIS A 157 15.01 -6.98 -8.01
C HIS A 157 14.46 -7.77 -6.82
N TYR A 158 13.98 -7.08 -5.80
CA TYR A 158 13.38 -7.66 -4.60
C TYR A 158 12.54 -6.62 -3.88
N GLU A 159 11.64 -7.09 -3.01
CA GLU A 159 10.87 -6.23 -2.11
C GLU A 159 10.65 -6.90 -0.75
N ILE A 160 10.56 -6.11 0.32
CA ILE A 160 10.14 -6.56 1.64
C ILE A 160 8.65 -6.27 1.76
N LEU A 161 7.84 -7.32 1.81
CA LEU A 161 6.39 -7.26 2.00
C LEU A 161 6.09 -7.15 3.49
N MET A 162 5.19 -6.23 3.87
CA MET A 162 4.82 -5.94 5.26
C MET A 162 3.30 -6.00 5.49
N ASN A 163 2.51 -5.38 4.62
CA ASN A 163 1.05 -5.38 4.68
C ASN A 163 0.51 -5.76 3.30
N HIS A 164 0.62 -7.04 2.95
CA HIS A 164 0.40 -7.50 1.58
C HIS A 164 -0.08 -8.93 1.51
N TRP A 165 -0.74 -9.28 0.43
CA TRP A 165 -1.05 -10.66 0.08
C TRP A 165 0.23 -11.42 -0.30
N VAL A 166 0.46 -12.56 0.34
CA VAL A 166 1.59 -13.45 0.07
C VAL A 166 1.06 -14.80 -0.41
N THR A 167 1.48 -15.21 -1.60
CA THR A 167 1.12 -16.52 -2.16
C THR A 167 2.16 -17.55 -1.76
N PHE A 168 1.73 -18.62 -1.11
CA PHE A 168 2.57 -19.75 -0.74
C PHE A 168 2.33 -20.93 -1.68
N THR A 169 3.42 -21.45 -2.24
CA THR A 169 3.40 -22.49 -3.26
C THR A 169 3.61 -23.91 -2.71
N GLY A 170 4.08 -24.02 -1.48
CA GLY A 170 4.49 -25.30 -0.90
C GLY A 170 5.71 -25.93 -1.56
N ARG A 171 6.50 -25.17 -2.33
CA ARG A 171 7.74 -25.63 -2.98
C ARG A 171 8.96 -25.14 -2.20
N PRO A 172 9.32 -25.81 -1.09
CA PRO A 172 10.38 -25.34 -0.22
C PRO A 172 11.73 -25.33 -0.94
N LEU A 173 12.59 -24.40 -0.54
CA LEU A 173 13.98 -24.44 -0.97
C LEU A 173 14.67 -25.68 -0.38
N GLY A 174 15.66 -26.21 -1.10
CA GLY A 174 16.43 -27.40 -0.66
C GLY A 174 17.18 -27.19 0.68
N HIS A 175 17.28 -25.93 1.13
CA HIS A 175 17.77 -25.57 2.46
C HIS A 175 16.60 -24.90 3.21
N PRO A 176 15.95 -25.60 4.16
CA PRO A 176 14.71 -25.15 4.76
C PRO A 176 14.84 -23.93 5.69
N VAL A 177 16.04 -23.60 6.11
CA VAL A 177 16.31 -22.50 7.05
C VAL A 177 17.61 -21.80 6.66
N GLY A 178 17.62 -20.49 6.70
CA GLY A 178 18.82 -19.68 6.49
C GLY A 178 19.89 -19.93 7.58
N LYS A 179 21.13 -19.52 7.31
CA LYS A 179 22.21 -19.66 8.28
C LYS A 179 21.91 -18.84 9.54
N ASN A 180 22.08 -19.47 10.71
CA ASN A 180 21.91 -18.83 12.02
C ASN A 180 20.55 -18.07 12.16
N PRO A 181 19.39 -18.77 12.11
CA PRO A 181 18.07 -18.13 12.08
C PRO A 181 17.78 -17.27 13.32
N GLU A 182 18.50 -17.45 14.42
CA GLU A 182 18.39 -16.64 15.63
C GLU A 182 19.08 -15.26 15.49
N ASN A 183 20.11 -15.16 14.63
CA ASN A 183 20.84 -13.92 14.40
C ASN A 183 20.21 -13.09 13.27
N GLN A 184 19.20 -12.31 13.57
CA GLN A 184 18.47 -11.49 12.60
C GLN A 184 19.21 -10.20 12.18
N LYS A 185 20.32 -9.86 12.81
CA LYS A 185 21.07 -8.63 12.53
C LYS A 185 21.38 -8.35 11.04
N PRO A 186 21.77 -9.35 10.22
CA PRO A 186 21.99 -9.11 8.79
C PRO A 186 20.72 -8.66 8.05
N PHE A 187 19.55 -9.20 8.41
CA PHE A 187 18.27 -8.80 7.84
C PHE A 187 17.82 -7.43 8.36
N GLU A 188 18.01 -7.14 9.63
CA GLU A 188 17.75 -5.82 10.23
C GLU A 188 18.54 -4.70 9.53
N LEU A 189 19.80 -4.97 9.15
CA LEU A 189 20.63 -4.03 8.37
C LEU A 189 20.07 -3.82 6.95
N LEU A 190 19.61 -4.89 6.29
CA LEU A 190 18.95 -4.78 4.98
C LEU A 190 17.69 -3.92 5.07
N TYR A 191 16.84 -4.17 6.08
CA TYR A 191 15.64 -3.40 6.34
C TYR A 191 15.96 -1.91 6.56
N ALA A 192 16.88 -1.59 7.46
CA ALA A 192 17.30 -0.22 7.75
C ALA A 192 17.81 0.51 6.47
N LYS A 193 18.64 -0.16 5.68
CA LYS A 193 19.17 0.40 4.42
C LYS A 193 18.05 0.76 3.44
N LEU A 194 17.02 -0.08 3.31
CA LEU A 194 15.87 0.21 2.45
C LEU A 194 14.99 1.32 3.04
N ALA A 195 14.75 1.30 4.35
CA ALA A 195 13.94 2.31 5.03
C ALA A 195 14.55 3.72 4.91
N ILE A 196 15.87 3.84 5.08
CA ILE A 196 16.60 5.11 4.90
C ILE A 196 16.47 5.60 3.46
N LYS A 197 16.75 4.72 2.47
CA LYS A 197 16.61 5.09 1.04
C LYS A 197 15.19 5.51 0.68
N GLN A 198 14.18 4.84 1.24
CA GLN A 198 12.79 5.20 1.01
C GLN A 198 12.48 6.61 1.54
N LYS A 199 12.99 6.95 2.73
CA LYS A 199 12.85 8.28 3.32
C LYS A 199 13.54 9.35 2.47
N GLU A 200 14.79 9.10 2.04
CA GLU A 200 15.54 10.02 1.18
C GLU A 200 14.85 10.26 -0.15
N ALA A 201 14.34 9.20 -0.81
CA ALA A 201 13.62 9.31 -2.07
C ALA A 201 12.32 10.12 -1.91
N GLN A 202 11.55 9.90 -0.85
CA GLN A 202 10.34 10.66 -0.56
C GLN A 202 10.65 12.14 -0.32
N THR A 203 11.70 12.43 0.46
CA THR A 203 12.11 13.80 0.74
C THR A 203 12.54 14.52 -0.55
N ALA A 204 13.32 13.85 -1.41
CA ALA A 204 13.74 14.40 -2.70
C ALA A 204 12.55 14.64 -3.65
N GLU A 205 11.60 13.71 -3.72
CA GLU A 205 10.41 13.82 -4.56
C GLU A 205 9.48 14.94 -4.08
N LEU A 206 9.27 15.07 -2.76
CA LEU A 206 8.51 16.18 -2.17
C LEU A 206 9.16 17.54 -2.43
N HIS A 207 10.49 17.64 -2.37
CA HIS A 207 11.20 18.88 -2.68
C HIS A 207 11.10 19.27 -4.16
N LEU A 208 11.23 18.30 -5.06
CA LEU A 208 11.08 18.54 -6.50
C LEU A 208 9.64 18.95 -6.83
N ASP A 209 8.64 18.29 -6.26
CA ASP A 209 7.23 18.63 -6.46
C ASP A 209 6.89 20.02 -5.90
N ALA A 210 7.41 20.38 -4.73
CA ALA A 210 7.18 21.69 -4.13
C ALA A 210 7.82 22.83 -4.96
N GLN A 211 9.01 22.63 -5.53
CA GLN A 211 9.64 23.61 -6.40
C GLN A 211 8.89 23.73 -7.73
N ARG A 212 8.58 22.60 -8.37
CA ARG A 212 7.80 22.55 -9.61
C ARG A 212 6.42 23.21 -9.43
N LEU A 213 5.81 23.01 -8.26
CA LEU A 213 4.53 23.62 -7.95
C LEU A 213 4.61 25.14 -7.78
N LYS A 214 5.68 25.67 -7.19
CA LYS A 214 5.91 27.11 -7.10
C LYS A 214 6.05 27.74 -8.49
N ASP A 215 6.82 27.07 -9.36
CA ASP A 215 7.02 27.53 -10.73
C ASP A 215 5.72 27.46 -11.53
N ASP A 216 4.98 26.36 -11.40
CA ASP A 216 3.68 26.13 -12.06
C ASP A 216 2.58 27.11 -11.61
N ILE A 217 2.56 27.52 -10.33
CA ILE A 217 1.58 28.50 -9.81
C ILE A 217 1.84 29.89 -10.38
N ALA A 218 3.10 30.29 -10.55
CA ALA A 218 3.47 31.58 -11.12
C ALA A 218 2.97 31.75 -12.58
N GLU A 219 2.74 30.65 -13.27
CA GLU A 219 2.16 30.65 -14.63
C GLU A 219 0.64 30.88 -14.64
N ILE A 220 -0.05 30.71 -13.53
CA ILE A 220 -1.50 30.94 -13.43
C ILE A 220 -1.76 32.45 -13.32
N PRO A 221 -2.51 33.05 -14.21
CA PRO A 221 -2.84 34.47 -14.14
C PRO A 221 -3.45 34.86 -12.80
N ASP A 222 -3.01 35.99 -12.27
CA ASP A 222 -3.46 36.56 -10.98
C ASP A 222 -3.22 35.63 -9.76
N SER A 223 -2.35 34.61 -9.85
CA SER A 223 -2.12 33.63 -8.79
C SER A 223 -1.73 34.27 -7.46
N ASP A 224 -0.82 35.25 -7.46
CA ASP A 224 -0.40 35.98 -6.25
C ASP A 224 -1.58 36.67 -5.56
N TYR A 225 -2.43 37.31 -6.34
CA TYR A 225 -3.62 37.99 -5.84
C TYR A 225 -4.67 36.98 -5.30
N ILE A 226 -4.85 35.86 -6.00
CA ILE A 226 -5.73 34.77 -5.59
C ILE A 226 -5.26 34.17 -4.26
N MET A 227 -3.97 33.87 -4.16
CA MET A 227 -3.34 33.35 -2.96
C MET A 227 -3.45 34.33 -1.78
N ASP A 228 -3.11 35.61 -2.01
CA ASP A 228 -3.23 36.67 -0.99
C ASP A 228 -4.65 36.75 -0.41
N ILE A 229 -5.68 36.69 -1.26
CA ILE A 229 -7.07 36.72 -0.79
C ILE A 229 -7.43 35.46 0.00
N LEU A 230 -7.14 34.27 -0.53
CA LEU A 230 -7.60 33.01 0.08
C LEU A 230 -6.83 32.62 1.35
N LEU A 231 -5.66 33.20 1.55
CA LEU A 231 -4.84 33.01 2.75
C LEU A 231 -5.17 34.05 3.86
N ARG A 232 -6.01 35.06 3.61
CA ARG A 232 -6.40 36.02 4.64
C ARG A 232 -7.23 35.37 5.76
N PRO A 233 -7.07 35.80 7.02
CA PRO A 233 -7.85 35.28 8.15
C PRO A 233 -9.37 35.36 7.97
N ALA A 234 -9.86 36.33 7.19
CA ALA A 234 -11.29 36.44 6.84
C ALA A 234 -11.82 35.26 5.99
N ASN A 235 -10.93 34.55 5.31
CA ASN A 235 -11.22 33.38 4.49
C ASN A 235 -10.76 32.07 5.12
N ASP A 236 -10.40 32.07 6.41
CA ASP A 236 -10.07 30.85 7.13
C ASP A 236 -11.28 29.91 7.20
N VAL A 237 -10.98 28.62 7.09
CA VAL A 237 -12.02 27.58 7.18
C VAL A 237 -12.37 27.38 8.64
N ARG A 238 -13.63 27.69 9.00
CA ARG A 238 -14.13 27.62 10.38
C ARG A 238 -14.74 26.26 10.68
N ILE A 239 -13.94 25.21 10.58
CA ILE A 239 -14.27 23.85 11.02
C ILE A 239 -13.20 23.37 11.99
N SER A 240 -13.57 22.43 12.86
CA SER A 240 -12.62 21.82 13.78
C SER A 240 -12.59 20.31 13.61
N VAL A 241 -11.51 19.67 14.02
CA VAL A 241 -11.32 18.22 13.92
C VAL A 241 -12.36 17.45 14.75
N GLU A 242 -12.81 18.05 15.86
CA GLU A 242 -13.83 17.48 16.76
C GLU A 242 -15.16 17.29 16.04
N GLN A 243 -15.52 18.16 15.08
CA GLN A 243 -16.73 18.01 14.25
C GLN A 243 -16.68 16.76 13.36
N TYR A 244 -15.54 16.12 13.27
CA TYR A 244 -15.30 14.89 12.48
C TYR A 244 -14.84 13.72 13.36
N ASP A 245 -15.20 13.72 14.65
CA ASP A 245 -14.86 12.67 15.62
C ASP A 245 -13.33 12.42 15.74
N GLY A 246 -12.52 13.47 15.55
CA GLY A 246 -11.06 13.36 15.55
C GLY A 246 -10.45 12.82 14.24
N ASP A 247 -11.27 12.50 13.23
CA ASP A 247 -10.79 12.00 11.94
C ASP A 247 -10.21 13.15 11.09
N MET A 248 -8.88 13.28 11.16
CA MET A 248 -8.13 14.28 10.38
C MET A 248 -8.32 14.16 8.87
N SER A 249 -8.57 12.97 8.33
CA SER A 249 -8.75 12.81 6.89
C SER A 249 -10.11 13.34 6.43
N ARG A 250 -11.17 13.12 7.23
CA ARG A 250 -12.49 13.70 6.97
C ARG A 250 -12.47 15.22 7.14
N TYR A 251 -11.75 15.72 8.14
CA TYR A 251 -11.54 17.15 8.34
C TYR A 251 -10.86 17.79 7.12
N GLU A 252 -9.74 17.24 6.66
CA GLU A 252 -9.00 17.74 5.49
C GLU A 252 -9.85 17.71 4.23
N PHE A 253 -10.61 16.63 4.01
CA PHE A 253 -11.51 16.54 2.86
C PHE A 253 -12.59 17.63 2.89
N ALA A 254 -13.17 17.91 4.05
CA ALA A 254 -14.13 18.99 4.22
C ALA A 254 -13.48 20.38 4.03
N TYR A 255 -12.25 20.56 4.55
CA TYR A 255 -11.44 21.76 4.34
C TYR A 255 -11.25 22.05 2.83
N PHE A 256 -10.82 21.05 2.06
CA PHE A 256 -10.67 21.19 0.62
C PHE A 256 -11.98 21.55 -0.08
N GLY A 257 -13.11 20.98 0.33
CA GLY A 257 -14.43 21.30 -0.21
C GLY A 257 -14.83 22.77 -0.01
N ILE A 258 -14.53 23.31 1.18
CA ILE A 258 -14.80 24.72 1.49
C ILE A 258 -13.85 25.63 0.69
N LYS A 259 -12.55 25.34 0.67
CA LYS A 259 -11.56 26.12 -0.09
C LYS A 259 -11.84 26.10 -1.60
N TYR A 260 -12.28 24.96 -2.14
CA TYR A 260 -12.74 24.88 -3.52
C TYR A 260 -13.88 25.88 -3.80
N SER A 261 -14.88 25.93 -2.91
CA SER A 261 -16.02 26.83 -3.06
C SER A 261 -15.60 28.31 -2.99
N GLN A 262 -14.69 28.65 -2.05
CA GLN A 262 -14.13 29.99 -1.95
C GLN A 262 -13.35 30.37 -3.22
N LEU A 263 -12.50 29.48 -3.72
CA LEU A 263 -11.73 29.66 -4.95
C LEU A 263 -12.66 29.82 -6.16
N ALA A 264 -13.66 28.96 -6.31
CA ALA A 264 -14.62 29.02 -7.41
C ALA A 264 -15.39 30.35 -7.43
N ASN A 265 -15.85 30.82 -6.26
CA ASN A 265 -16.52 32.11 -6.12
C ASN A 265 -15.59 33.27 -6.46
N LEU A 266 -14.33 33.22 -6.02
CA LEU A 266 -13.35 34.27 -6.34
C LEU A 266 -13.07 34.31 -7.86
N LEU A 267 -12.80 33.16 -8.47
CA LEU A 267 -12.51 33.06 -9.92
C LEU A 267 -13.70 33.40 -10.80
N SER A 268 -14.94 33.28 -10.32
CA SER A 268 -16.13 33.72 -11.03
C SER A 268 -16.42 35.22 -10.87
N SER A 269 -15.77 35.87 -9.88
CA SER A 269 -16.01 37.29 -9.58
C SER A 269 -15.35 38.22 -10.60
N THR A 270 -15.83 39.45 -10.69
CA THR A 270 -15.24 40.52 -11.50
C THR A 270 -13.92 41.07 -10.92
N ARG A 271 -13.52 40.65 -9.73
CA ARG A 271 -12.27 41.05 -9.06
C ARG A 271 -11.03 40.47 -9.71
N ILE A 272 -11.18 39.35 -10.43
CA ILE A 272 -10.08 38.69 -11.14
C ILE A 272 -10.09 39.23 -12.60
N LYS A 273 -8.98 39.81 -13.03
CA LYS A 273 -8.82 40.39 -14.38
C LYS A 273 -8.58 39.32 -15.45
N LYS A 274 -8.97 38.19 -15.37
CA LYS A 274 -8.86 37.01 -16.28
C LYS A 274 -7.99 37.17 -17.54
N ASN A 275 -7.68 38.35 -18.02
CA ASN A 275 -6.86 38.64 -19.22
C ASN A 275 -7.11 37.67 -20.39
N GLY A 276 -8.36 37.22 -20.57
CA GLY A 276 -8.73 36.19 -21.54
C GLY A 276 -8.46 34.75 -21.11
N HIS A 277 -7.88 34.50 -19.90
CA HIS A 277 -7.63 33.16 -19.39
C HIS A 277 -8.91 32.51 -18.87
N THR A 278 -9.10 31.24 -19.19
CA THR A 278 -10.13 30.37 -18.61
C THR A 278 -9.48 29.42 -17.66
N TYR A 279 -9.73 29.58 -16.35
CA TYR A 279 -9.16 28.71 -15.32
C TYR A 279 -9.59 27.25 -15.51
N THR A 280 -8.63 26.37 -15.68
CA THR A 280 -8.80 24.94 -15.92
C THR A 280 -8.95 24.16 -14.60
N ALA A 281 -9.36 22.91 -14.68
CA ALA A 281 -9.34 22.01 -13.52
C ALA A 281 -7.94 21.90 -12.90
N GLU A 282 -6.91 21.93 -13.73
CA GLU A 282 -5.52 21.88 -13.29
C GLU A 282 -5.12 23.12 -12.49
N ASP A 283 -5.54 24.32 -12.92
CA ASP A 283 -5.32 25.56 -12.17
C ASP A 283 -5.97 25.50 -10.78
N TYR A 284 -7.20 24.96 -10.70
CA TYR A 284 -7.88 24.74 -9.42
C TYR A 284 -7.11 23.78 -8.50
N ILE A 285 -6.61 22.67 -9.05
CA ILE A 285 -5.84 21.67 -8.28
C ILE A 285 -4.56 22.31 -7.71
N ARG A 286 -3.81 23.04 -8.54
CA ARG A 286 -2.53 23.67 -8.15
C ARG A 286 -2.76 24.74 -7.08
N LEU A 287 -3.74 25.63 -7.25
CA LEU A 287 -4.06 26.65 -6.27
C LEU A 287 -4.55 26.07 -4.94
N LEU A 288 -5.44 25.06 -4.97
CA LEU A 288 -5.91 24.38 -3.76
C LEU A 288 -4.79 23.69 -3.00
N TYR A 289 -3.90 23.02 -3.72
CA TYR A 289 -2.74 22.38 -3.10
C TYR A 289 -1.83 23.41 -2.42
N ALA A 290 -1.50 24.50 -3.10
CA ALA A 290 -0.66 25.57 -2.54
C ALA A 290 -1.26 26.21 -1.29
N ILE A 291 -2.58 26.44 -1.28
CA ILE A 291 -3.31 26.96 -0.12
C ILE A 291 -3.27 25.96 1.03
N SER A 292 -3.50 24.67 0.76
CA SER A 292 -3.54 23.63 1.78
C SER A 292 -2.18 23.42 2.46
N VAL A 293 -1.10 23.46 1.69
CA VAL A 293 0.27 23.35 2.22
C VAL A 293 0.60 24.49 3.20
N GLN A 294 0.03 25.68 2.99
CA GLN A 294 0.27 26.83 3.83
C GLN A 294 -0.65 26.92 5.06
N GLN A 295 -1.87 26.38 4.98
CA GLN A 295 -2.88 26.57 6.05
C GLN A 295 -3.13 25.31 6.89
N LEU A 296 -2.96 24.11 6.34
CA LEU A 296 -3.19 22.88 7.12
C LEU A 296 -1.99 22.59 8.04
N PRO A 297 -2.23 22.23 9.31
CA PRO A 297 -1.17 21.73 10.17
C PRO A 297 -0.49 20.52 9.55
N HIS A 298 0.84 20.55 9.49
CA HIS A 298 1.60 19.42 8.95
C HIS A 298 1.39 18.16 9.79
N ARG A 299 1.24 17.00 9.12
CA ARG A 299 1.19 15.68 9.75
C ARG A 299 1.86 14.63 8.84
N ASP A 300 2.29 13.52 9.42
CA ASP A 300 3.03 12.45 8.73
C ASP A 300 2.37 11.97 7.43
N LYS A 301 1.04 12.02 7.36
CA LYS A 301 0.30 11.60 6.15
C LYS A 301 0.57 12.51 4.96
N HIS A 302 0.86 13.79 5.19
CA HIS A 302 1.20 14.73 4.12
C HIS A 302 2.50 14.37 3.41
N ASP A 303 3.40 13.66 4.10
CA ASP A 303 4.67 13.17 3.54
C ASP A 303 4.50 11.87 2.75
N THR A 304 3.28 11.36 2.60
CA THR A 304 3.02 10.15 1.84
C THR A 304 2.67 10.46 0.38
N ILE A 305 3.03 9.54 -0.50
CA ILE A 305 2.69 9.60 -1.92
C ILE A 305 1.55 8.62 -2.23
N ARG A 306 0.49 9.12 -2.86
CA ARG A 306 -0.64 8.33 -3.33
C ARG A 306 -0.85 8.55 -4.82
N GLN A 307 -0.90 7.47 -5.60
CA GLN A 307 -1.03 7.54 -7.07
C GLN A 307 0.04 8.46 -7.72
N HIS A 308 1.28 8.39 -7.24
CA HIS A 308 2.42 9.20 -7.67
C HIS A 308 2.33 10.71 -7.37
N MET A 309 1.41 11.12 -6.49
CA MET A 309 1.22 12.50 -6.06
C MET A 309 1.41 12.65 -4.55
N PRO A 310 1.93 13.79 -4.04
CA PRO A 310 1.85 14.15 -2.63
C PRO A 310 0.42 14.07 -2.10
N TRP A 311 0.24 13.66 -0.85
CA TRP A 311 -1.09 13.42 -0.27
C TRP A 311 -2.06 14.60 -0.47
N LEU A 312 -1.63 15.83 -0.14
CA LEU A 312 -2.49 17.02 -0.28
C LEU A 312 -2.83 17.33 -1.75
N LEU A 313 -1.90 17.07 -2.68
CA LEU A 313 -2.17 17.22 -4.11
C LEU A 313 -3.19 16.18 -4.60
N TYR A 314 -3.08 14.94 -4.10
CA TYR A 314 -4.07 13.90 -4.36
C TYR A 314 -5.47 14.31 -3.86
N GLU A 315 -5.60 14.84 -2.64
CA GLU A 315 -6.87 15.31 -2.09
C GLU A 315 -7.45 16.48 -2.92
N ALA A 316 -6.63 17.45 -3.30
CA ALA A 316 -7.04 18.54 -4.21
C ALA A 316 -7.60 17.99 -5.53
N THR A 317 -6.93 16.98 -6.11
CA THR A 317 -7.37 16.34 -7.36
C THR A 317 -8.72 15.64 -7.20
N GLN A 318 -8.92 14.92 -6.07
CA GLN A 318 -10.19 14.23 -5.80
C GLN A 318 -11.36 15.23 -5.68
N ILE A 319 -11.19 16.33 -4.95
CA ILE A 319 -12.22 17.36 -4.78
C ILE A 319 -12.59 18.01 -6.12
N VAL A 320 -11.59 18.41 -6.90
CA VAL A 320 -11.85 19.06 -8.21
C VAL A 320 -12.55 18.08 -9.16
N GLY A 321 -12.12 16.82 -9.21
CA GLY A 321 -12.76 15.78 -10.02
C GLY A 321 -14.22 15.53 -9.63
N GLN A 322 -14.52 15.44 -8.33
CA GLN A 322 -15.86 15.27 -7.81
C GLN A 322 -16.77 16.44 -8.22
N ARG A 323 -16.32 17.68 -8.02
CA ARG A 323 -17.09 18.89 -8.36
C ARG A 323 -17.29 19.07 -9.87
N ALA A 324 -16.34 18.63 -10.69
CA ALA A 324 -16.49 18.62 -12.14
C ALA A 324 -17.56 17.63 -12.59
N SER A 325 -17.70 16.48 -11.95
CA SER A 325 -18.73 15.48 -12.25
C SER A 325 -20.14 15.90 -11.81
N GLU A 326 -20.26 16.65 -10.71
CA GLU A 326 -21.54 17.20 -10.22
C GLU A 326 -22.13 18.25 -11.16
N LYS A 327 -21.29 19.02 -11.87
CA LYS A 327 -21.74 20.03 -12.85
C LYS A 327 -22.22 19.44 -14.19
N LYS A 328 -21.97 18.15 -14.44
CA LYS A 328 -22.39 17.46 -15.66
C LYS A 328 -23.73 16.70 -15.52
N LYS A 329 -24.28 16.65 -14.32
CA LYS A 329 -25.62 16.12 -14.01
C LYS A 329 -26.64 17.26 -13.91
#